data_08cd2c2106d950cbc8be0b0034c6e63b
#
_entry.id   08cd2c2106d950cbc8be0b0034c6e63b
#
_cell.length_a   1.000
_cell.length_b   1.000
_cell.length_c   1.000
_cell.angle_alpha   90.00
_cell.angle_beta   90.00
_cell.angle_gamma   90.00
#
_symmetry.space_group_name_H-M   'P 1'
#
loop_
_entity.id
_entity.type
_entity.pdbx_description
1 polymer ?
#
loop_
_entity_poly.entity_id
_entity_poly.type
_entity_poly.pdbx_seq_one_letter_code
_entity_poly.pdbx_strand_id
1 'polypeptide(L)'
;MFNTMRNFTLGAMALLLSACGATFDSEALRHQTDDRGNFSAELGRAYKKFAISEIDQMADWIDGAHFGEKAQMAFANDLPKPERVEDWWLTDAQKQTFISARERLLHSLDRNSKRQIPRVAASAQVNFDCWIEQQEENWQLGHIEKCRNGFYAAVERLEEVAALAKSRYLAKPQGQIIPARQTLIDPRSENETRTYTLYFTLDKSDLNNSAKSQIDRVVRDYRAGAPVTIVLAG
;
A
#
# COMPACT_ATOMS: atom_id res chain seq x y z
N MET A 1 -42.41 74.83 3.30
CA MET A 1 -42.73 73.37 3.55
C MET A 1 -41.85 72.56 2.64
N PHE A 2 -40.74 72.04 3.18
CA PHE A 2 -39.74 71.31 2.43
C PHE A 2 -39.94 69.85 2.68
N ASN A 3 -40.16 69.08 1.60
CA ASN A 3 -40.28 67.62 1.62
C ASN A 3 -38.95 67.04 1.21
N THR A 4 -38.22 66.48 2.14
CA THR A 4 -36.97 65.83 1.91
C THR A 4 -37.24 64.34 1.58
N MET A 5 -37.17 64.02 0.29
CA MET A 5 -37.11 62.60 -0.17
C MET A 5 -35.75 62.03 0.18
N ARG A 6 -35.74 61.04 1.05
CA ARG A 6 -34.51 60.22 1.44
C ARG A 6 -34.45 59.04 0.53
N ASN A 7 -33.53 59.09 -0.41
CA ASN A 7 -33.21 57.95 -1.28
C ASN A 7 -32.52 56.83 -0.47
N PHE A 8 -33.20 55.72 -0.32
CA PHE A 8 -32.62 54.48 0.15
C PHE A 8 -31.99 53.79 -1.05
N THR A 9 -30.67 53.86 -1.19
CA THR A 9 -29.89 52.99 -2.07
C THR A 9 -29.74 51.63 -1.40
N LEU A 10 -30.50 50.64 -1.86
CA LEU A 10 -30.26 49.24 -1.54
C LEU A 10 -28.98 48.80 -2.28
N GLY A 11 -27.86 48.72 -1.54
CA GLY A 11 -26.67 48.08 -2.00
C GLY A 11 -26.91 46.56 -2.01
N ALA A 12 -27.14 45.99 -3.17
CA ALA A 12 -27.10 44.56 -3.38
C ALA A 12 -25.65 44.09 -3.23
N MET A 13 -25.28 43.62 -2.06
CA MET A 13 -24.02 42.94 -1.80
C MET A 13 -24.13 41.52 -2.36
N ALA A 14 -23.71 41.33 -3.61
CA ALA A 14 -23.56 40.02 -4.21
C ALA A 14 -22.40 39.31 -3.51
N LEU A 15 -22.72 38.46 -2.54
CA LEU A 15 -21.80 37.46 -2.00
C LEU A 15 -21.50 36.46 -3.11
N LEU A 16 -20.38 36.69 -3.81
CA LEU A 16 -19.76 35.68 -4.64
C LEU A 16 -19.20 34.61 -3.69
N LEU A 17 -20.01 33.60 -3.38
CA LEU A 17 -19.56 32.34 -2.81
C LEU A 17 -18.75 31.67 -3.90
N SER A 18 -17.44 31.95 -3.93
CA SER A 18 -16.48 31.12 -4.64
C SER A 18 -16.46 29.77 -3.96
N ALA A 19 -17.37 28.89 -4.36
CA ALA A 19 -17.26 27.48 -4.08
C ALA A 19 -16.07 26.94 -4.92
N CYS A 20 -14.84 27.15 -4.44
CA CYS A 20 -13.69 26.36 -4.87
C CYS A 20 -13.81 24.96 -4.23
N GLY A 21 -14.90 24.25 -4.54
CA GLY A 21 -14.87 22.81 -4.49
C GLY A 21 -14.04 22.38 -5.68
N ALA A 22 -12.90 21.77 -5.45
CA ALA A 22 -12.18 21.08 -6.52
C ALA A 22 -13.16 20.06 -7.09
N THR A 23 -13.76 20.37 -8.24
CA THR A 23 -14.64 19.43 -8.92
C THR A 23 -13.77 18.31 -9.45
N PHE A 24 -14.08 17.08 -9.08
CA PHE A 24 -13.39 15.90 -9.62
C PHE A 24 -13.49 15.88 -11.15
N ASP A 25 -12.36 15.88 -11.83
CA ASP A 25 -12.27 15.84 -13.28
C ASP A 25 -12.17 14.39 -13.76
N SER A 26 -13.33 13.79 -14.05
CA SER A 26 -13.41 12.43 -14.54
C SER A 26 -12.80 12.26 -15.94
N GLU A 27 -12.83 13.31 -16.77
CA GLU A 27 -12.26 13.27 -18.11
C GLU A 27 -10.73 13.27 -18.05
N ALA A 28 -10.13 14.11 -17.21
CA ALA A 28 -8.69 14.05 -16.95
C ALA A 28 -8.26 12.66 -16.44
N LEU A 29 -9.04 12.07 -15.52
CA LEU A 29 -8.77 10.72 -15.03
C LEU A 29 -8.82 9.66 -16.14
N ARG A 30 -9.77 9.77 -17.09
CA ARG A 30 -9.88 8.81 -18.21
C ARG A 30 -8.60 8.76 -19.05
N HIS A 31 -7.97 9.91 -19.26
CA HIS A 31 -6.75 10.04 -20.05
C HIS A 31 -5.47 9.77 -19.26
N GLN A 32 -5.54 9.74 -17.94
CA GLN A 32 -4.37 9.50 -17.12
C GLN A 32 -3.85 8.08 -17.30
N THR A 33 -2.57 7.94 -17.65
CA THR A 33 -1.87 6.66 -17.81
C THR A 33 -0.66 6.61 -16.89
N ASP A 34 -0.27 5.42 -16.50
CA ASP A 34 0.94 5.16 -15.70
C ASP A 34 1.45 3.75 -16.00
N ASP A 35 2.58 3.68 -16.69
CA ASP A 35 3.17 2.42 -17.16
C ASP A 35 4.18 1.82 -16.17
N ARG A 36 4.37 2.45 -15.01
CA ARG A 36 5.18 1.86 -13.94
C ARG A 36 4.57 0.54 -13.49
N GLY A 37 5.36 -0.51 -13.42
CA GLY A 37 4.93 -1.84 -13.00
C GLY A 37 4.88 -2.04 -11.48
N ASN A 38 4.84 -0.97 -10.70
CA ASN A 38 4.84 -1.01 -9.24
C ASN A 38 3.42 -0.98 -8.65
N PHE A 39 3.32 -1.22 -7.35
CA PHE A 39 2.03 -1.26 -6.64
C PHE A 39 1.23 0.03 -6.77
N SER A 40 1.88 1.19 -6.67
CA SER A 40 1.25 2.50 -6.77
C SER A 40 0.53 2.68 -8.12
N ALA A 41 1.22 2.40 -9.23
CA ALA A 41 0.65 2.49 -10.57
C ALA A 41 -0.47 1.46 -10.80
N GLU A 42 -0.31 0.22 -10.35
CA GLU A 42 -1.36 -0.80 -10.45
C GLU A 42 -2.60 -0.43 -9.62
N LEU A 43 -2.39 0.15 -8.43
CA LEU A 43 -3.46 0.63 -7.56
C LEU A 43 -4.22 1.79 -8.22
N GLY A 44 -3.50 2.76 -8.78
CA GLY A 44 -4.11 3.87 -9.53
C GLY A 44 -4.93 3.40 -10.71
N ARG A 45 -4.41 2.45 -11.52
CA ARG A 45 -5.16 1.87 -12.64
C ARG A 45 -6.41 1.10 -12.19
N ALA A 46 -6.32 0.37 -11.07
CA ALA A 46 -7.45 -0.39 -10.54
C ALA A 46 -8.55 0.53 -10.02
N TYR A 47 -8.21 1.55 -9.23
CA TYR A 47 -9.17 2.56 -8.78
C TYR A 47 -9.75 3.39 -9.92
N LYS A 48 -8.92 3.81 -10.91
CA LYS A 48 -9.41 4.47 -12.12
C LYS A 48 -10.50 3.67 -12.80
N LYS A 49 -10.24 2.36 -13.02
CA LYS A 49 -11.21 1.47 -13.65
C LYS A 49 -12.51 1.38 -12.85
N PHE A 50 -12.42 1.30 -11.54
CA PHE A 50 -13.57 1.24 -10.65
C PHE A 50 -14.35 2.57 -10.69
N ALA A 51 -13.70 3.70 -10.46
CA ALA A 51 -14.31 5.02 -10.51
C ALA A 51 -15.04 5.30 -11.83
N ILE A 52 -14.44 4.96 -12.97
CA ILE A 52 -15.08 5.12 -14.29
C ILE A 52 -16.27 4.18 -14.45
N SER A 53 -16.25 2.98 -13.85
CA SER A 53 -17.39 2.06 -13.84
C SER A 53 -18.57 2.64 -13.04
N GLU A 54 -18.31 3.26 -11.89
CA GLU A 54 -19.33 3.94 -11.08
C GLU A 54 -20.02 5.06 -11.89
N ILE A 55 -19.22 5.91 -12.56
CA ILE A 55 -19.75 6.99 -13.38
C ILE A 55 -20.55 6.49 -14.59
N ASP A 56 -20.00 5.55 -15.35
CA ASP A 56 -20.53 5.18 -16.68
C ASP A 56 -21.61 4.11 -16.63
N GLN A 57 -21.52 3.18 -15.70
CA GLN A 57 -22.41 2.01 -15.64
C GLN A 57 -23.44 2.12 -14.51
N MET A 58 -23.05 2.76 -13.41
CA MET A 58 -23.88 2.89 -12.23
C MET A 58 -24.55 4.26 -12.13
N ALA A 59 -24.08 5.24 -12.90
CA ALA A 59 -24.46 6.65 -12.84
C ALA A 59 -24.23 7.27 -11.45
N ASP A 60 -23.32 6.69 -10.67
CA ASP A 60 -22.90 7.18 -9.37
C ASP A 60 -21.67 8.08 -9.48
N TRP A 61 -21.94 9.39 -9.43
CA TRP A 61 -20.89 10.40 -9.53
C TRP A 61 -20.18 10.65 -8.20
N ILE A 62 -20.82 10.34 -7.07
CA ILE A 62 -20.28 10.54 -5.73
C ILE A 62 -19.19 9.48 -5.50
N ASP A 63 -19.51 8.22 -5.66
CA ASP A 63 -18.57 7.13 -5.50
C ASP A 63 -17.53 7.11 -6.62
N GLY A 64 -17.94 7.47 -7.84
CA GLY A 64 -17.01 7.70 -8.93
C GLY A 64 -15.96 8.77 -8.63
N ALA A 65 -16.33 9.89 -8.00
CA ALA A 65 -15.38 10.91 -7.57
C ALA A 65 -14.50 10.42 -6.41
N HIS A 66 -15.09 9.79 -5.38
CA HIS A 66 -14.36 9.22 -4.24
C HIS A 66 -13.25 8.27 -4.67
N PHE A 67 -13.58 7.27 -5.48
CA PHE A 67 -12.58 6.30 -5.97
C PHE A 67 -11.66 6.89 -7.04
N GLY A 68 -12.10 7.92 -7.76
CA GLY A 68 -11.27 8.67 -8.67
C GLY A 68 -10.16 9.46 -7.96
N GLU A 69 -10.46 10.08 -6.82
CA GLU A 69 -9.46 10.73 -5.98
C GLU A 69 -8.44 9.71 -5.44
N LYS A 70 -8.88 8.52 -5.02
CA LYS A 70 -7.97 7.43 -4.63
C LYS A 70 -7.07 6.99 -5.78
N ALA A 71 -7.58 7.00 -7.01
CA ALA A 71 -6.76 6.73 -8.19
C ALA A 71 -5.68 7.79 -8.39
N GLN A 72 -6.04 9.07 -8.28
CA GLN A 72 -5.10 10.19 -8.41
C GLN A 72 -4.02 10.16 -7.32
N MET A 73 -4.41 9.90 -6.06
CA MET A 73 -3.45 9.70 -4.95
C MET A 73 -2.45 8.59 -5.29
N ALA A 74 -2.93 7.44 -5.73
CA ALA A 74 -2.07 6.31 -6.07
C ALA A 74 -1.13 6.64 -7.24
N PHE A 75 -1.58 7.32 -8.29
CA PHE A 75 -0.72 7.78 -9.38
C PHE A 75 0.33 8.79 -8.92
N ALA A 76 0.00 9.63 -7.95
CA ALA A 76 0.94 10.54 -7.30
C ALA A 76 1.92 9.86 -6.32
N ASN A 77 1.81 8.52 -6.16
CA ASN A 77 2.58 7.72 -5.20
C ASN A 77 2.22 8.03 -3.73
N ASP A 78 1.07 8.64 -3.49
CA ASP A 78 0.43 8.73 -2.19
C ASP A 78 -0.57 7.58 -2.07
N LEU A 79 -0.20 6.54 -1.31
CA LEU A 79 -0.93 5.29 -1.31
C LEU A 79 -2.21 5.39 -0.46
N PRO A 80 -3.41 5.43 -1.06
CA PRO A 80 -4.66 5.43 -0.31
C PRO A 80 -4.81 4.12 0.46
N LYS A 81 -5.37 4.22 1.66
CA LYS A 81 -5.69 3.04 2.47
C LYS A 81 -6.99 2.40 1.99
N PRO A 82 -7.17 1.08 2.25
CA PRO A 82 -8.48 0.43 2.08
C PRO A 82 -9.55 1.13 2.93
N GLU A 83 -10.78 1.12 2.46
CA GLU A 83 -11.92 1.73 3.14
C GLU A 83 -12.02 1.30 4.60
N ARG A 84 -12.51 2.20 5.44
CA ARG A 84 -12.76 1.93 6.85
C ARG A 84 -14.20 1.47 7.00
N VAL A 85 -14.43 0.37 7.71
CA VAL A 85 -15.75 -0.24 7.84
C VAL A 85 -16.75 0.68 8.54
N GLU A 86 -16.26 1.53 9.45
CA GLU A 86 -17.06 2.49 10.21
C GLU A 86 -17.62 3.66 9.40
N ASP A 87 -17.05 3.91 8.22
CA ASP A 87 -17.47 5.03 7.36
C ASP A 87 -18.65 4.65 6.44
N TRP A 88 -19.10 3.37 6.47
CA TRP A 88 -20.13 2.80 5.60
C TRP A 88 -21.39 2.37 6.37
N TRP A 89 -22.55 2.55 5.75
CA TRP A 89 -23.85 2.22 6.34
C TRP A 89 -24.17 0.73 6.19
N LEU A 90 -23.68 -0.07 7.12
CA LEU A 90 -23.81 -1.52 7.11
C LEU A 90 -24.56 -2.01 8.34
N THR A 91 -25.26 -3.16 8.21
CA THR A 91 -25.78 -3.88 9.36
C THR A 91 -24.67 -4.41 10.27
N ASP A 92 -24.94 -4.67 11.53
CA ASP A 92 -23.92 -5.20 12.46
C ASP A 92 -23.29 -6.51 11.98
N ALA A 93 -24.07 -7.40 11.36
CA ALA A 93 -23.56 -8.65 10.78
C ALA A 93 -22.61 -8.40 9.59
N GLN A 94 -22.96 -7.44 8.72
CA GLN A 94 -22.10 -7.02 7.61
C GLN A 94 -20.82 -6.38 8.14
N LYS A 95 -20.91 -5.48 9.13
CA LYS A 95 -19.72 -4.86 9.76
C LYS A 95 -18.73 -5.89 10.26
N GLN A 96 -19.19 -6.92 10.95
CA GLN A 96 -18.30 -7.99 11.44
C GLN A 96 -17.59 -8.72 10.29
N THR A 97 -18.32 -8.98 9.18
CA THR A 97 -17.74 -9.60 7.99
C THR A 97 -16.66 -8.72 7.38
N PHE A 98 -16.92 -7.41 7.23
CA PHE A 98 -15.97 -6.46 6.64
C PHE A 98 -14.78 -6.16 7.55
N ILE A 99 -14.96 -6.12 8.87
CA ILE A 99 -13.85 -6.01 9.82
C ILE A 99 -12.87 -7.16 9.62
N SER A 100 -13.37 -8.40 9.62
CA SER A 100 -12.53 -9.59 9.41
C SER A 100 -11.86 -9.61 8.02
N ALA A 101 -12.59 -9.23 6.98
CA ALA A 101 -12.05 -9.14 5.62
C ALA A 101 -10.95 -8.07 5.51
N ARG A 102 -11.16 -6.90 6.13
CA ARG A 102 -10.18 -5.81 6.15
C ARG A 102 -8.91 -6.18 6.91
N GLU A 103 -9.03 -6.82 8.05
CA GLU A 103 -7.87 -7.33 8.81
C GLU A 103 -7.05 -8.32 7.97
N ARG A 104 -7.72 -9.27 7.31
CA ARG A 104 -7.09 -10.23 6.41
C ARG A 104 -6.39 -9.53 5.24
N LEU A 105 -7.03 -8.52 4.63
CA LEU A 105 -6.44 -7.69 3.59
C LEU A 105 -5.17 -6.99 4.06
N LEU A 106 -5.25 -6.27 5.18
CA LEU A 106 -4.11 -5.52 5.72
C LEU A 106 -2.93 -6.42 6.07
N HIS A 107 -3.20 -7.63 6.58
CA HIS A 107 -2.16 -8.62 6.83
C HIS A 107 -1.49 -9.11 5.54
N SER A 108 -2.27 -9.29 4.48
CA SER A 108 -1.79 -9.80 3.19
C SER A 108 -1.09 -8.73 2.34
N LEU A 109 -1.38 -7.44 2.56
CA LEU A 109 -0.79 -6.30 1.87
C LEU A 109 0.56 -5.88 2.48
N ASP A 110 1.47 -6.81 2.65
CA ASP A 110 2.81 -6.53 3.13
C ASP A 110 3.70 -5.90 2.03
N ARG A 111 4.91 -5.46 2.41
CA ARG A 111 5.88 -4.88 1.46
C ARG A 111 6.27 -5.89 0.38
N ASN A 112 6.37 -7.15 0.73
CA ASN A 112 6.82 -8.21 -0.17
C ASN A 112 5.79 -8.52 -1.25
N SER A 113 4.52 -8.67 -0.87
CA SER A 113 3.40 -8.89 -1.79
C SER A 113 3.23 -7.72 -2.76
N LYS A 114 3.29 -6.48 -2.27
CA LYS A 114 3.24 -5.26 -3.10
C LYS A 114 4.36 -5.17 -4.13
N ARG A 115 5.53 -5.72 -3.83
CA ARG A 115 6.68 -5.74 -4.74
C ARG A 115 6.64 -6.91 -5.72
N GLN A 116 6.27 -8.11 -5.28
CA GLN A 116 6.34 -9.33 -6.11
C GLN A 116 5.14 -9.47 -7.05
N ILE A 117 3.96 -9.11 -6.59
CA ILE A 117 2.70 -9.25 -7.35
C ILE A 117 1.82 -8.00 -7.21
N PRO A 118 2.35 -6.83 -7.62
CA PRO A 118 1.72 -5.52 -7.39
C PRO A 118 0.30 -5.43 -7.91
N ARG A 119 0.01 -6.03 -9.07
CA ARG A 119 -1.33 -6.05 -9.66
C ARG A 119 -2.33 -6.82 -8.81
N VAL A 120 -1.93 -7.97 -8.25
CA VAL A 120 -2.79 -8.77 -7.37
C VAL A 120 -3.03 -8.03 -6.05
N ALA A 121 -1.99 -7.40 -5.50
CA ALA A 121 -2.11 -6.57 -4.30
C ALA A 121 -3.07 -5.39 -4.51
N ALA A 122 -2.95 -4.69 -5.64
CA ALA A 122 -3.88 -3.62 -6.01
C ALA A 122 -5.31 -4.14 -6.20
N SER A 123 -5.48 -5.28 -6.87
CA SER A 123 -6.78 -5.93 -7.07
C SER A 123 -7.43 -6.32 -5.74
N ALA A 124 -6.67 -6.83 -4.77
CA ALA A 124 -7.18 -7.18 -3.45
C ALA A 124 -7.78 -5.95 -2.75
N GLN A 125 -7.06 -4.82 -2.74
CA GLN A 125 -7.52 -3.60 -2.12
C GLN A 125 -8.76 -3.02 -2.81
N VAL A 126 -8.73 -2.88 -4.13
CA VAL A 126 -9.83 -2.26 -4.87
C VAL A 126 -11.09 -3.13 -4.87
N ASN A 127 -10.95 -4.46 -4.91
CA ASN A 127 -12.11 -5.33 -4.78
C ASN A 127 -12.72 -5.33 -3.37
N PHE A 128 -11.91 -5.11 -2.32
CA PHE A 128 -12.43 -4.90 -0.97
C PHE A 128 -13.26 -3.61 -0.91
N ASP A 129 -12.71 -2.51 -1.43
CA ASP A 129 -13.36 -1.20 -1.44
C ASP A 129 -14.65 -1.23 -2.30
N CYS A 130 -14.60 -1.87 -3.46
CA CYS A 130 -15.78 -2.13 -4.28
C CYS A 130 -16.83 -2.99 -3.55
N TRP A 131 -16.41 -4.02 -2.82
CA TRP A 131 -17.35 -4.90 -2.13
C TRP A 131 -18.07 -4.17 -1.00
N ILE A 132 -17.39 -3.34 -0.22
CA ILE A 132 -18.01 -2.60 0.89
C ILE A 132 -18.98 -1.53 0.37
N GLU A 133 -18.61 -0.80 -0.66
CA GLU A 133 -19.45 0.19 -1.34
C GLU A 133 -20.70 -0.47 -1.92
N GLN A 134 -20.57 -1.48 -2.78
CA GLN A 134 -21.71 -2.19 -3.37
C GLN A 134 -22.58 -2.90 -2.33
N GLN A 135 -22.04 -3.28 -1.18
CA GLN A 135 -22.78 -3.86 -0.07
C GLN A 135 -23.60 -2.80 0.69
N GLU A 136 -23.13 -1.58 0.79
CA GLU A 136 -23.89 -0.46 1.34
C GLU A 136 -25.13 -0.17 0.49
N GLU A 137 -24.97 -0.04 -0.83
CA GLU A 137 -26.06 0.13 -1.77
C GLU A 137 -27.09 -1.01 -1.73
N ASN A 138 -26.62 -2.25 -1.61
CA ASN A 138 -27.39 -3.48 -1.37
C ASN A 138 -28.50 -3.77 -2.42
N TRP A 139 -28.35 -3.38 -3.64
CA TRP A 139 -29.34 -3.65 -4.70
C TRP A 139 -28.78 -4.39 -5.91
N GLN A 140 -27.50 -4.29 -6.21
CA GLN A 140 -26.83 -4.94 -7.35
C GLN A 140 -26.11 -6.23 -6.93
N LEU A 141 -26.86 -7.29 -6.60
CA LEU A 141 -26.30 -8.54 -6.06
C LEU A 141 -25.14 -9.12 -6.89
N GLY A 142 -25.22 -9.00 -8.22
CA GLY A 142 -24.15 -9.48 -9.11
C GLY A 142 -22.84 -8.69 -8.98
N HIS A 143 -22.91 -7.39 -8.69
CA HIS A 143 -21.73 -6.54 -8.48
C HIS A 143 -21.14 -6.82 -7.11
N ILE A 144 -21.95 -6.91 -6.05
CA ILE A 144 -21.52 -7.32 -4.72
C ILE A 144 -20.74 -8.64 -4.80
N GLU A 145 -21.32 -9.65 -5.48
CA GLU A 145 -20.71 -10.97 -5.60
C GLU A 145 -19.39 -10.93 -6.39
N LYS A 146 -19.35 -10.18 -7.50
CA LYS A 146 -18.15 -10.01 -8.31
C LYS A 146 -17.01 -9.39 -7.51
N CYS A 147 -17.26 -8.29 -6.78
CA CYS A 147 -16.25 -7.62 -5.97
C CYS A 147 -15.79 -8.51 -4.82
N ARG A 148 -16.72 -9.16 -4.11
CA ARG A 148 -16.41 -10.12 -3.05
C ARG A 148 -15.53 -11.26 -3.54
N ASN A 149 -15.90 -11.90 -4.64
CA ASN A 149 -15.16 -13.02 -5.20
C ASN A 149 -13.77 -12.57 -5.70
N GLY A 150 -13.70 -11.39 -6.33
CA GLY A 150 -12.43 -10.77 -6.73
C GLY A 150 -11.51 -10.48 -5.55
N PHE A 151 -12.08 -10.02 -4.43
CA PHE A 151 -11.35 -9.80 -3.18
C PHE A 151 -10.74 -11.11 -2.65
N TYR A 152 -11.56 -12.14 -2.44
CA TYR A 152 -11.08 -13.40 -1.88
C TYR A 152 -10.05 -14.08 -2.78
N ALA A 153 -10.27 -14.11 -4.09
CA ALA A 153 -9.31 -14.69 -5.03
C ALA A 153 -7.95 -13.96 -5.00
N ALA A 154 -7.97 -12.63 -4.88
CA ALA A 154 -6.75 -11.86 -4.82
C ALA A 154 -6.01 -12.06 -3.48
N VAL A 155 -6.73 -12.06 -2.34
CA VAL A 155 -6.12 -12.27 -1.02
C VAL A 155 -5.54 -13.67 -0.90
N GLU A 156 -6.25 -14.72 -1.33
CA GLU A 156 -5.73 -16.08 -1.38
C GLU A 156 -4.41 -16.17 -2.16
N ARG A 157 -4.33 -15.48 -3.30
CA ARG A 157 -3.09 -15.43 -4.08
C ARG A 157 -1.96 -14.72 -3.37
N LEU A 158 -2.24 -13.66 -2.61
CA LEU A 158 -1.24 -12.99 -1.75
C LEU A 158 -0.70 -13.94 -0.68
N GLU A 159 -1.60 -14.65 -0.01
CA GLU A 159 -1.27 -15.61 1.04
C GLU A 159 -0.45 -16.80 0.52
N GLU A 160 -0.78 -17.33 -0.67
CA GLU A 160 0.02 -18.36 -1.33
C GLU A 160 1.46 -17.91 -1.59
N VAL A 161 1.63 -16.70 -2.13
CA VAL A 161 2.97 -16.13 -2.41
C VAL A 161 3.75 -15.93 -1.11
N ALA A 162 3.09 -15.45 -0.05
CA ALA A 162 3.71 -15.31 1.27
C ALA A 162 4.13 -16.67 1.86
N ALA A 163 3.29 -17.69 1.76
CA ALA A 163 3.58 -19.05 2.21
C ALA A 163 4.77 -19.67 1.44
N LEU A 164 4.81 -19.49 0.12
CA LEU A 164 5.92 -19.95 -0.71
C LEU A 164 7.24 -19.23 -0.37
N ALA A 165 7.19 -17.92 -0.12
CA ALA A 165 8.35 -17.15 0.30
C ALA A 165 8.88 -17.65 1.66
N LYS A 166 7.97 -17.89 2.61
CA LYS A 166 8.29 -18.46 3.93
C LYS A 166 8.90 -19.87 3.81
N SER A 167 8.32 -20.73 2.99
CA SER A 167 8.84 -22.09 2.80
C SER A 167 10.23 -22.11 2.16
N ARG A 168 10.48 -21.24 1.17
CA ARG A 168 11.81 -21.07 0.56
C ARG A 168 12.84 -20.54 1.55
N TYR A 169 12.42 -19.63 2.43
CA TYR A 169 13.28 -19.13 3.50
C TYR A 169 13.66 -20.23 4.49
N LEU A 170 12.71 -21.08 4.89
CA LEU A 170 12.94 -22.20 5.80
C LEU A 170 13.71 -23.37 5.14
N ALA A 171 13.50 -23.59 3.84
CA ALA A 171 14.20 -24.62 3.07
C ALA A 171 15.63 -24.23 2.65
N LYS A 172 16.01 -22.93 2.75
CA LYS A 172 17.42 -22.57 2.66
C LYS A 172 18.14 -23.33 3.76
N PRO A 173 19.19 -24.12 3.41
CA PRO A 173 19.98 -24.79 4.43
C PRO A 173 20.41 -23.70 5.44
N GLN A 174 19.90 -23.81 6.65
CA GLN A 174 20.44 -23.03 7.75
C GLN A 174 21.89 -23.45 7.85
N GLY A 175 22.77 -22.62 7.26
CA GLY A 175 24.19 -22.83 7.11
C GLY A 175 24.64 -24.21 7.50
N GLN A 176 24.92 -25.08 6.50
CA GLN A 176 26.10 -25.93 6.72
C GLN A 176 27.14 -24.92 7.21
N ILE A 177 27.48 -25.00 8.48
CA ILE A 177 28.76 -24.54 8.97
C ILE A 177 29.74 -25.33 8.11
N ILE A 178 30.14 -24.77 6.97
CA ILE A 178 31.30 -25.23 6.29
C ILE A 178 32.35 -24.99 7.37
N PRO A 179 32.93 -26.05 7.97
CA PRO A 179 33.99 -25.84 8.93
C PRO A 179 34.98 -24.96 8.20
N ALA A 180 35.24 -23.79 8.76
CA ALA A 180 36.17 -22.85 8.17
C ALA A 180 37.41 -23.65 7.83
N ARG A 181 37.63 -23.90 6.53
CA ARG A 181 38.89 -24.46 6.06
C ARG A 181 39.89 -23.48 6.65
N GLN A 182 40.64 -23.95 7.63
CA GLN A 182 41.77 -23.21 8.15
C GLN A 182 42.76 -23.08 6.98
N THR A 183 42.51 -22.12 6.11
CA THR A 183 43.56 -21.60 5.25
C THR A 183 44.51 -20.93 6.21
N LEU A 184 45.70 -21.54 6.34
CA LEU A 184 46.84 -20.88 6.97
C LEU A 184 46.95 -19.50 6.35
N ILE A 185 46.58 -18.46 7.11
CA ILE A 185 46.62 -17.09 6.68
C ILE A 185 48.10 -16.75 6.55
N ASP A 186 48.54 -16.54 5.34
CA ASP A 186 49.84 -15.91 5.08
C ASP A 186 49.75 -14.48 5.63
N PRO A 187 50.55 -14.08 6.62
CA PRO A 187 50.45 -12.77 7.23
C PRO A 187 50.84 -11.60 6.31
N ARG A 188 51.03 -11.84 5.03
CA ARG A 188 51.46 -10.83 4.01
C ARG A 188 50.38 -10.40 3.01
N SER A 189 49.13 -10.87 3.15
CA SER A 189 48.03 -10.42 2.28
C SER A 189 47.38 -9.17 2.83
N GLU A 190 47.86 -8.01 2.40
CA GLU A 190 47.41 -6.68 2.85
C GLU A 190 46.05 -6.23 2.32
N ASN A 191 45.22 -7.09 1.68
CA ASN A 191 43.94 -6.66 1.06
C ASN A 191 42.80 -7.71 1.14
N GLU A 192 42.63 -8.40 2.25
CA GLU A 192 41.44 -9.25 2.44
C GLU A 192 40.24 -8.43 2.88
N THR A 193 39.29 -8.19 1.97
CA THR A 193 37.97 -7.66 2.30
C THR A 193 37.16 -8.73 3.02
N ARG A 194 36.90 -8.56 4.32
CA ARG A 194 36.03 -9.45 5.11
C ARG A 194 34.61 -8.93 5.05
N THR A 195 33.68 -9.78 4.64
CA THR A 195 32.26 -9.45 4.61
C THR A 195 31.54 -10.08 5.80
N TYR A 196 30.81 -9.25 6.55
CA TYR A 196 29.97 -9.68 7.66
C TYR A 196 28.51 -9.39 7.32
N THR A 197 27.64 -10.39 7.43
CA THR A 197 26.22 -10.22 7.13
C THR A 197 25.41 -10.33 8.43
N LEU A 198 24.64 -9.30 8.73
CA LEU A 198 23.72 -9.27 9.87
C LEU A 198 22.32 -9.64 9.39
N TYR A 199 21.67 -10.56 10.08
CA TYR A 199 20.28 -10.93 9.83
C TYR A 199 19.41 -10.47 10.99
N PHE A 200 18.30 -9.81 10.66
CA PHE A 200 17.28 -9.44 11.61
C PHE A 200 16.10 -10.42 11.52
N THR A 201 15.42 -10.62 12.63
CA THR A 201 14.15 -11.36 12.61
C THR A 201 13.13 -10.51 11.86
N LEU A 202 12.29 -11.16 11.04
CA LEU A 202 11.25 -10.48 10.28
C LEU A 202 10.42 -9.58 11.21
N ASP A 203 10.23 -8.33 10.78
CA ASP A 203 9.49 -7.28 11.52
C ASP A 203 10.08 -6.89 12.89
N LYS A 204 11.34 -7.22 13.17
CA LYS A 204 12.03 -6.79 14.39
C LYS A 204 13.31 -6.04 14.07
N SER A 205 13.54 -4.95 14.77
CA SER A 205 14.79 -4.19 14.75
C SER A 205 15.79 -4.64 15.82
N ASP A 206 15.40 -5.58 16.68
CA ASP A 206 16.23 -6.05 17.77
C ASP A 206 17.36 -6.95 17.29
N LEU A 207 18.56 -6.69 17.83
CA LEU A 207 19.73 -7.52 17.57
C LEU A 207 19.63 -8.83 18.37
N ASN A 208 19.51 -9.94 17.69
CA ASN A 208 19.61 -11.26 18.31
C ASN A 208 21.07 -11.56 18.73
N ASN A 209 21.28 -12.61 19.51
CA ASN A 209 22.60 -12.96 20.04
C ASN A 209 23.64 -13.24 18.93
N SER A 210 23.21 -13.80 17.78
CA SER A 210 24.09 -14.02 16.64
C SER A 210 24.54 -12.70 16.00
N ALA A 211 23.62 -11.75 15.81
CA ALA A 211 23.94 -10.43 15.29
C ALA A 211 24.88 -9.66 16.22
N LYS A 212 24.65 -9.71 17.55
CA LYS A 212 25.54 -9.10 18.56
C LYS A 212 26.93 -9.69 18.49
N SER A 213 27.06 -11.02 18.40
CA SER A 213 28.37 -11.69 18.30
C SER A 213 29.10 -11.33 17.00
N GLN A 214 28.39 -11.08 15.91
CA GLN A 214 29.00 -10.62 14.67
C GLN A 214 29.48 -9.16 14.77
N ILE A 215 28.72 -8.29 15.37
CA ILE A 215 29.12 -6.89 15.64
C ILE A 215 30.39 -6.88 16.50
N ASP A 216 30.42 -7.66 17.56
CA ASP A 216 31.61 -7.77 18.41
C ASP A 216 32.85 -8.21 17.65
N ARG A 217 32.69 -9.07 16.65
CA ARG A 217 33.76 -9.52 15.76
C ARG A 217 34.27 -8.40 14.87
N VAL A 218 33.35 -7.65 14.23
CA VAL A 218 33.66 -6.48 13.41
C VAL A 218 34.42 -5.43 14.23
N VAL A 219 33.96 -5.16 15.46
CA VAL A 219 34.62 -4.20 16.37
C VAL A 219 36.04 -4.65 16.76
N ARG A 220 36.24 -5.95 17.01
CA ARG A 220 37.58 -6.47 17.27
C ARG A 220 38.50 -6.31 16.08
N ASP A 221 38.05 -6.65 14.88
CA ASP A 221 38.83 -6.55 13.66
C ASP A 221 39.17 -5.10 13.33
N TYR A 222 38.22 -4.18 13.48
CA TYR A 222 38.48 -2.74 13.36
C TYR A 222 39.53 -2.23 14.36
N ARG A 223 39.44 -2.64 15.62
CA ARG A 223 40.43 -2.26 16.66
C ARG A 223 41.82 -2.87 16.39
N ALA A 224 41.86 -3.96 15.65
CA ALA A 224 43.10 -4.58 15.19
C ALA A 224 43.70 -3.92 13.92
N GLY A 225 43.06 -2.84 13.41
CA GLY A 225 43.54 -2.05 12.28
C GLY A 225 42.99 -2.49 10.91
N ALA A 226 42.03 -3.41 10.87
CA ALA A 226 41.39 -3.78 9.62
C ALA A 226 40.46 -2.65 9.11
N PRO A 227 40.51 -2.28 7.82
CA PRO A 227 39.58 -1.30 7.27
C PRO A 227 38.13 -1.86 7.28
N VAL A 228 37.17 -1.05 7.72
CA VAL A 228 35.75 -1.42 7.76
C VAL A 228 34.94 -0.50 6.86
N THR A 229 34.21 -1.10 5.91
CA THR A 229 33.19 -0.42 5.11
C THR A 229 31.83 -0.99 5.46
N ILE A 230 30.87 -0.12 5.85
CA ILE A 230 29.52 -0.56 6.17
C ILE A 230 28.64 -0.29 4.94
N VAL A 231 28.04 -1.36 4.42
CA VAL A 231 27.04 -1.28 3.35
C VAL A 231 25.71 -1.74 3.91
N LEU A 232 24.70 -0.86 3.86
CA LEU A 232 23.34 -1.18 4.27
C LEU A 232 22.54 -1.56 3.03
N ALA A 233 22.02 -2.80 3.01
CA ALA A 233 21.10 -3.29 1.99
C ALA A 233 19.76 -3.61 2.66
N GLY A 234 18.67 -3.00 2.15
CA GLY A 234 17.29 -3.21 2.62
C GLY A 234 16.44 -3.89 1.57
#